data_33d190faa2f50b7ee710e77fe3bae356
#
_entry.id   33d190faa2f50b7ee710e77fe3bae356
#
_cell.length_a   1.000
_cell.length_b   1.000
_cell.length_c   1.000
_cell.angle_alpha   90.00
_cell.angle_beta   90.00
_cell.angle_gamma   90.00
#
_symmetry.space_group_name_H-M   'P 1'
#
loop_
_entity.id
_entity.type
_entity.pdbx_description
1 polymer ?
#
loop_
_entity_poly.entity_id
_entity_poly.type
_entity_poly.pdbx_seq_one_letter_code
_entity_poly.pdbx_strand_id
1 'polypeptide(L)'
;MNQHVSIHEGDRLAKRNALILTGAQALGGANPAIIVSLGGLVGTQLASDKTFATVPVSLLQLGIAAGVIPAAMLMRRLGRRGGYLIGALVGASGASVAAAGVVTRDFALFCLGTFICGLYGSFVQSYRFAAADTASPAFKARAISWVMLGGLAAGVIGPQSVFWTRDLTPSAPFAASFLAQGALALLAILVVSQLHAPPVAAVKADRGRPLGEIMRQPKFVASVIAALVAYGLMSFVMTSAPIAMVACGHSVGEAALGIQWHVLAMYGPSFFTGRLIERFGKEGVTIAGLALTALAAVVGLSGLSVAHFWIALVLLGLGWNLGFIGATSLVTDCYRPEERVKVQAANDFLVFGSVAIASFSSGGLVSHGGWDTVNWMVFPPVAIALGLVAWQRFQRKAAPAAV
;
A
#
# COMPACT_ATOMS: atom_id res chain seq x y z
N MET A 1 18.90 -35.98 -18.49
CA MET A 1 18.58 -36.27 -17.08
C MET A 1 19.04 -35.17 -16.10
N ASN A 2 20.12 -34.41 -16.39
CA ASN A 2 20.65 -33.39 -15.45
C ASN A 2 19.86 -32.04 -15.38
N GLN A 3 19.05 -31.68 -16.38
CA GLN A 3 18.31 -30.43 -16.35
C GLN A 3 17.06 -30.47 -15.41
N HIS A 4 16.43 -31.61 -15.26
CA HIS A 4 15.27 -31.75 -14.37
C HIS A 4 15.66 -31.72 -12.88
N VAL A 5 16.84 -32.23 -12.52
CA VAL A 5 17.33 -32.22 -11.13
C VAL A 5 17.69 -30.81 -10.69
N SER A 6 18.30 -29.99 -11.56
CA SER A 6 18.67 -28.60 -11.25
C SER A 6 17.45 -27.66 -11.10
N ILE A 7 16.36 -27.95 -11.84
CA ILE A 7 15.09 -27.20 -11.73
C ILE A 7 14.40 -27.48 -10.39
N HIS A 8 14.44 -28.72 -9.90
CA HIS A 8 13.85 -29.09 -8.61
C HIS A 8 14.60 -28.50 -7.40
N GLU A 9 15.92 -28.39 -7.45
CA GLU A 9 16.71 -27.77 -6.37
C GLU A 9 16.54 -26.23 -6.35
N GLY A 10 16.53 -25.58 -7.51
CA GLY A 10 16.26 -24.15 -7.62
C GLY A 10 14.88 -23.76 -7.07
N ASP A 11 13.85 -24.54 -7.37
CA ASP A 11 12.51 -24.30 -6.86
C ASP A 11 12.36 -24.59 -5.36
N ARG A 12 13.17 -25.48 -4.78
CA ARG A 12 13.18 -25.73 -3.33
C ARG A 12 13.68 -24.50 -2.55
N LEU A 13 14.75 -23.87 -2.99
CA LEU A 13 15.25 -22.62 -2.41
C LEU A 13 14.26 -21.48 -2.61
N ALA A 14 13.67 -21.34 -3.79
CA ALA A 14 12.66 -20.34 -4.09
C ALA A 14 11.40 -20.48 -3.21
N LYS A 15 10.90 -21.69 -3.01
CA LYS A 15 9.79 -21.98 -2.10
C LYS A 15 10.10 -21.59 -0.66
N ARG A 16 11.30 -21.98 -0.17
CA ARG A 16 11.77 -21.62 1.17
C ARG A 16 11.82 -20.09 1.35
N ASN A 17 12.46 -19.40 0.42
CA ASN A 17 12.58 -17.93 0.43
C ASN A 17 11.22 -17.26 0.36
N ALA A 18 10.31 -17.75 -0.49
CA ALA A 18 8.95 -17.23 -0.57
C ALA A 18 8.19 -17.38 0.75
N LEU A 19 8.28 -18.51 1.44
CA LEU A 19 7.66 -18.72 2.77
C LEU A 19 8.26 -17.79 3.83
N ILE A 20 9.59 -17.64 3.88
CA ILE A 20 10.27 -16.70 4.78
C ILE A 20 9.76 -15.27 4.54
N LEU A 21 9.71 -14.85 3.27
CA LEU A 21 9.24 -13.52 2.89
C LEU A 21 7.73 -13.34 3.11
N THR A 22 6.93 -14.41 3.03
CA THR A 22 5.52 -14.40 3.44
C THR A 22 5.37 -14.09 4.93
N GLY A 23 6.14 -14.77 5.79
CA GLY A 23 6.18 -14.50 7.22
C GLY A 23 6.68 -13.09 7.54
N ALA A 24 7.74 -12.64 6.86
CA ALA A 24 8.24 -11.28 6.99
C ALA A 24 7.21 -10.22 6.54
N GLN A 25 6.45 -10.49 5.47
CA GLN A 25 5.36 -9.64 4.99
C GLN A 25 4.20 -9.58 5.99
N ALA A 26 3.86 -10.70 6.64
CA ALA A 26 2.83 -10.74 7.67
C ALA A 26 3.17 -9.83 8.87
N LEU A 27 4.43 -9.84 9.29
CA LEU A 27 4.90 -9.02 10.42
C LEU A 27 5.15 -7.56 10.00
N GLY A 28 5.95 -7.35 8.95
CA GLY A 28 6.31 -6.01 8.48
C GLY A 28 5.17 -5.25 7.81
N GLY A 29 4.27 -5.95 7.13
CA GLY A 29 3.09 -5.37 6.51
C GLY A 29 2.04 -4.88 7.52
N ALA A 30 2.10 -5.32 8.79
CA ALA A 30 1.25 -4.81 9.87
C ALA A 30 1.57 -3.34 10.23
N ASN A 31 2.80 -2.89 9.95
CA ASN A 31 3.25 -1.52 10.25
C ASN A 31 2.34 -0.42 9.67
N PRO A 32 2.03 -0.34 8.37
CA PRO A 32 1.13 0.68 7.85
C PRO A 32 -0.30 0.53 8.39
N ALA A 33 -0.78 -0.69 8.65
CA ALA A 33 -2.13 -0.90 9.16
C ALA A 33 -2.30 -0.34 10.59
N ILE A 34 -1.30 -0.48 11.47
CA ILE A 34 -1.29 0.10 12.82
C ILE A 34 -1.30 1.63 12.73
N ILE A 35 -0.40 2.21 11.91
CA ILE A 35 -0.29 3.68 11.79
C ILE A 35 -1.56 4.28 11.17
N VAL A 36 -2.16 3.64 10.17
CA VAL A 36 -3.43 4.13 9.59
C VAL A 36 -4.57 4.05 10.60
N SER A 37 -4.63 2.99 11.40
CA SER A 37 -5.67 2.84 12.43
C SER A 37 -5.58 3.88 13.54
N LEU A 38 -4.37 4.25 13.94
CA LEU A 38 -4.14 5.12 15.12
C LEU A 38 -3.55 6.49 14.80
N GLY A 39 -2.79 6.62 13.70
CA GLY A 39 -2.00 7.81 13.42
C GLY A 39 -2.82 9.09 13.34
N GLY A 40 -4.01 9.03 12.72
CA GLY A 40 -4.94 10.15 12.68
C GLY A 40 -5.57 10.46 14.05
N LEU A 41 -5.90 9.41 14.83
CA LEU A 41 -6.48 9.57 16.18
C LEU A 41 -5.46 10.20 17.14
N VAL A 42 -4.23 9.69 17.15
CA VAL A 42 -3.13 10.27 17.94
C VAL A 42 -2.80 11.66 17.43
N GLY A 43 -2.80 11.87 16.11
CA GLY A 43 -2.63 13.20 15.51
C GLY A 43 -3.68 14.19 15.99
N THR A 44 -4.95 13.79 16.08
CA THR A 44 -6.03 14.63 16.64
C THR A 44 -5.81 15.00 18.13
N GLN A 45 -5.16 14.10 18.89
CA GLN A 45 -4.87 14.34 20.32
C GLN A 45 -3.64 15.22 20.53
N LEU A 46 -2.62 15.09 19.68
CA LEU A 46 -1.32 15.75 19.87
C LEU A 46 -1.18 17.06 19.08
N ALA A 47 -1.85 17.20 17.93
CA ALA A 47 -1.77 18.42 17.14
C ALA A 47 -2.53 19.57 17.81
N SER A 48 -1.93 20.75 17.85
CA SER A 48 -2.57 21.99 18.30
C SER A 48 -3.74 22.39 17.37
N ASP A 49 -3.57 22.16 16.07
CA ASP A 49 -4.61 22.35 15.06
C ASP A 49 -4.98 20.98 14.48
N LYS A 50 -6.26 20.63 14.60
CA LYS A 50 -6.82 19.34 14.13
C LYS A 50 -6.71 19.14 12.62
N THR A 51 -6.51 20.19 11.85
CA THR A 51 -6.22 20.12 10.41
C THR A 51 -4.99 19.23 10.13
N PHE A 52 -4.03 19.20 11.05
CA PHE A 52 -2.82 18.39 10.94
C PHE A 52 -2.96 16.96 11.49
N ALA A 53 -4.15 16.53 11.90
CA ALA A 53 -4.37 15.22 12.50
C ALA A 53 -3.86 14.05 11.63
N THR A 54 -3.93 14.16 10.31
CA THR A 54 -3.51 13.10 9.38
C THR A 54 -2.04 13.19 8.94
N VAL A 55 -1.30 14.22 9.37
CA VAL A 55 0.13 14.38 9.04
C VAL A 55 0.96 13.14 9.39
N PRO A 56 0.77 12.46 10.54
CA PRO A 56 1.53 11.25 10.85
C PRO A 56 1.34 10.14 9.80
N VAL A 57 0.11 9.94 9.32
CA VAL A 57 -0.20 8.95 8.27
C VAL A 57 0.40 9.38 6.92
N SER A 58 0.35 10.67 6.61
CA SER A 58 0.95 11.22 5.38
C SER A 58 2.47 11.08 5.38
N LEU A 59 3.11 11.27 6.54
CA LEU A 59 4.56 11.10 6.70
C LEU A 59 4.97 9.62 6.62
N LEU A 60 4.14 8.69 7.05
CA LEU A 60 4.36 7.27 6.75
C LEU A 60 4.44 7.05 5.23
N GLN A 61 3.49 7.58 4.46
CA GLN A 61 3.47 7.42 3.00
C GLN A 61 4.64 8.10 2.32
N LEU A 62 4.98 9.31 2.78
CA LEU A 62 6.17 10.03 2.33
C LEU A 62 7.46 9.26 2.65
N GLY A 63 7.55 8.67 3.83
CA GLY A 63 8.66 7.81 4.24
C GLY A 63 8.80 6.59 3.34
N ILE A 64 7.69 5.94 2.96
CA ILE A 64 7.70 4.82 2.00
C ILE A 64 8.28 5.30 0.65
N ALA A 65 7.78 6.42 0.12
CA ALA A 65 8.25 6.97 -1.15
C ALA A 65 9.74 7.36 -1.09
N ALA A 66 10.15 8.11 -0.07
CA ALA A 66 11.53 8.54 0.13
C ALA A 66 12.51 7.38 0.37
N GLY A 67 12.02 6.30 0.99
CA GLY A 67 12.81 5.11 1.33
C GLY A 67 13.14 4.21 0.14
N VAL A 68 12.42 4.30 -0.98
CA VAL A 68 12.59 3.37 -2.13
C VAL A 68 14.03 3.35 -2.66
N ILE A 69 14.61 4.52 -2.92
CA ILE A 69 15.98 4.63 -3.46
C ILE A 69 17.03 4.23 -2.42
N PRO A 70 17.03 4.75 -1.19
CA PRO A 70 17.95 4.33 -0.14
C PRO A 70 17.88 2.82 0.13
N ALA A 71 16.69 2.23 0.21
CA ALA A 71 16.50 0.81 0.41
C ALA A 71 17.11 -0.02 -0.74
N ALA A 72 16.87 0.39 -1.99
CA ALA A 72 17.45 -0.27 -3.17
C ALA A 72 18.99 -0.17 -3.17
N MET A 73 19.55 1.00 -2.82
CA MET A 73 21.00 1.19 -2.72
C MET A 73 21.61 0.32 -1.61
N LEU A 74 20.96 0.24 -0.46
CA LEU A 74 21.42 -0.56 0.67
C LEU A 74 21.37 -2.06 0.33
N MET A 75 20.29 -2.52 -0.29
CA MET A 75 20.16 -3.91 -0.76
C MET A 75 21.18 -4.29 -1.86
N ARG A 76 21.59 -3.32 -2.68
CA ARG A 76 22.68 -3.54 -3.66
C ARG A 76 24.03 -3.72 -2.99
N ARG A 77 24.31 -3.01 -1.89
CA ARG A 77 25.61 -3.09 -1.16
C ARG A 77 25.69 -4.29 -0.23
N LEU A 78 24.63 -4.57 0.53
CA LEU A 78 24.61 -5.57 1.60
C LEU A 78 23.86 -6.86 1.23
N GLY A 79 23.35 -6.93 0.01
CA GLY A 79 22.40 -7.97 -0.40
C GLY A 79 21.01 -7.76 0.21
N ARG A 80 20.02 -8.53 -0.30
CA ARG A 80 18.63 -8.39 0.18
C ARG A 80 18.47 -8.70 1.67
N ARG A 81 19.13 -9.76 2.16
CA ARG A 81 19.09 -10.14 3.59
C ARG A 81 19.60 -9.02 4.48
N GLY A 82 20.81 -8.49 4.21
CA GLY A 82 21.39 -7.39 4.98
C GLY A 82 20.53 -6.13 4.97
N GLY A 83 20.01 -5.75 3.79
CA GLY A 83 19.11 -4.61 3.65
C GLY A 83 17.84 -4.77 4.47
N TYR A 84 17.22 -5.95 4.45
CA TYR A 84 15.98 -6.21 5.20
C TYR A 84 16.18 -6.23 6.71
N LEU A 85 17.31 -6.74 7.21
CA LEU A 85 17.67 -6.69 8.62
C LEU A 85 17.77 -5.23 9.11
N ILE A 86 18.49 -4.40 8.35
CA ILE A 86 18.61 -2.96 8.66
C ILE A 86 17.24 -2.28 8.55
N GLY A 87 16.45 -2.58 7.51
CA GLY A 87 15.11 -2.06 7.36
C GLY A 87 14.22 -2.34 8.58
N ALA A 88 14.28 -3.57 9.11
CA ALA A 88 13.50 -3.94 10.30
C ALA A 88 13.99 -3.24 11.58
N LEU A 89 15.31 -3.01 11.73
CA LEU A 89 15.85 -2.18 12.82
C LEU A 89 15.37 -0.73 12.71
N VAL A 90 15.36 -0.17 11.48
CA VAL A 90 14.78 1.17 11.23
C VAL A 90 13.30 1.18 11.61
N GLY A 91 12.53 0.13 11.27
CA GLY A 91 11.13 0.01 11.67
C GLY A 91 10.93 -0.01 13.18
N ALA A 92 11.73 -0.80 13.89
CA ALA A 92 11.67 -0.87 15.35
C ALA A 92 12.06 0.47 16.01
N SER A 93 13.10 1.16 15.51
CA SER A 93 13.48 2.49 15.99
C SER A 93 12.39 3.52 15.74
N GLY A 94 11.78 3.52 14.53
CA GLY A 94 10.68 4.42 14.20
C GLY A 94 9.46 4.21 15.10
N ALA A 95 9.11 2.97 15.38
CA ALA A 95 8.03 2.61 16.30
C ALA A 95 8.31 3.07 17.74
N SER A 96 9.56 2.93 18.21
CA SER A 96 9.98 3.42 19.53
C SER A 96 9.93 4.95 19.61
N VAL A 97 10.35 5.64 18.56
CA VAL A 97 10.26 7.12 18.47
C VAL A 97 8.79 7.56 18.45
N ALA A 98 7.93 6.86 17.72
CA ALA A 98 6.48 7.15 17.70
C ALA A 98 5.87 6.95 19.09
N ALA A 99 6.19 5.83 19.77
CA ALA A 99 5.75 5.58 21.15
C ALA A 99 6.23 6.68 22.12
N ALA A 100 7.49 7.10 22.02
CA ALA A 100 8.03 8.20 22.81
C ALA A 100 7.26 9.51 22.55
N GLY A 101 6.95 9.84 21.29
CA GLY A 101 6.13 10.99 20.93
C GLY A 101 4.74 10.96 21.58
N VAL A 102 4.11 9.79 21.67
CA VAL A 102 2.84 9.63 22.40
C VAL A 102 3.02 9.87 23.89
N VAL A 103 4.03 9.26 24.52
CA VAL A 103 4.31 9.37 25.95
C VAL A 103 4.64 10.81 26.35
N THR A 104 5.49 11.48 25.57
CA THR A 104 5.90 12.89 25.84
C THR A 104 4.88 13.91 25.34
N ARG A 105 3.81 13.47 24.68
CA ARG A 105 2.81 14.33 24.02
C ARG A 105 3.41 15.30 22.99
N ASP A 106 4.47 14.86 22.33
CA ASP A 106 5.18 15.64 21.30
C ASP A 106 4.73 15.20 19.90
N PHE A 107 3.97 16.07 19.22
CA PHE A 107 3.47 15.83 17.87
C PHE A 107 4.59 15.67 16.83
N ALA A 108 5.65 16.50 16.93
CA ALA A 108 6.75 16.46 15.97
C ALA A 108 7.55 15.15 16.10
N LEU A 109 7.79 14.70 17.34
CA LEU A 109 8.45 13.42 17.61
C LEU A 109 7.60 12.23 17.12
N PHE A 110 6.28 12.28 17.31
CA PHE A 110 5.38 11.27 16.78
C PHE A 110 5.42 11.22 15.25
N CYS A 111 5.36 12.36 14.59
CA CYS A 111 5.49 12.51 13.15
C CYS A 111 6.83 11.96 12.63
N LEU A 112 7.94 12.25 13.31
CA LEU A 112 9.25 11.69 12.95
C LEU A 112 9.25 10.17 13.05
N GLY A 113 8.66 9.60 14.10
CA GLY A 113 8.52 8.15 14.27
C GLY A 113 7.75 7.50 13.13
N THR A 114 6.62 8.08 12.73
CA THR A 114 5.81 7.54 11.61
C THR A 114 6.52 7.65 10.27
N PHE A 115 7.28 8.72 10.03
CA PHE A 115 8.13 8.85 8.83
C PHE A 115 9.21 7.76 8.79
N ILE A 116 9.91 7.51 9.90
CA ILE A 116 10.92 6.44 9.99
C ILE A 116 10.28 5.06 9.76
N CYS A 117 9.08 4.82 10.31
CA CYS A 117 8.30 3.62 10.02
C CYS A 117 7.97 3.50 8.53
N GLY A 118 7.75 4.61 7.84
CA GLY A 118 7.58 4.68 6.39
C GLY A 118 8.82 4.21 5.63
N LEU A 119 10.02 4.64 6.06
CA LEU A 119 11.28 4.16 5.47
C LEU A 119 11.38 2.62 5.56
N TYR A 120 10.99 2.02 6.68
CA TYR A 120 10.89 0.55 6.79
C TYR A 120 9.90 -0.04 5.79
N GLY A 121 8.75 0.62 5.61
CA GLY A 121 7.73 0.19 4.66
C GLY A 121 8.26 0.00 3.23
N SER A 122 9.26 0.78 2.80
CA SER A 122 9.87 0.63 1.48
C SER A 122 10.62 -0.70 1.30
N PHE A 123 11.26 -1.22 2.34
CA PHE A 123 11.88 -2.54 2.32
C PHE A 123 10.81 -3.64 2.25
N VAL A 124 9.75 -3.53 3.04
CA VAL A 124 8.64 -4.49 3.06
C VAL A 124 7.98 -4.59 1.69
N GLN A 125 7.74 -3.47 1.02
CA GLN A 125 7.19 -3.44 -0.34
C GLN A 125 8.04 -4.23 -1.37
N SER A 126 9.33 -4.40 -1.12
CA SER A 126 10.23 -5.12 -2.02
C SER A 126 10.25 -6.64 -1.82
N TYR A 127 9.66 -7.19 -0.75
CA TYR A 127 9.66 -8.63 -0.45
C TYR A 127 9.11 -9.47 -1.60
N ARG A 128 8.05 -9.03 -2.25
CA ARG A 128 7.44 -9.70 -3.41
C ARG A 128 8.42 -9.85 -4.59
N PHE A 129 9.29 -8.86 -4.81
CA PHE A 129 10.30 -8.93 -5.86
C PHE A 129 11.44 -9.86 -5.46
N ALA A 130 11.86 -9.86 -4.19
CA ALA A 130 12.87 -10.77 -3.68
C ALA A 130 12.45 -12.24 -3.79
N ALA A 131 11.18 -12.55 -3.54
CA ALA A 131 10.63 -13.90 -3.74
C ALA A 131 10.68 -14.33 -5.22
N ALA A 132 10.52 -13.40 -6.14
CA ALA A 132 10.57 -13.65 -7.57
C ALA A 132 11.99 -13.84 -8.12
N ASP A 133 13.02 -13.30 -7.44
CA ASP A 133 14.41 -13.33 -7.93
C ASP A 133 15.01 -14.73 -7.97
N THR A 134 14.64 -15.59 -7.03
CA THR A 134 15.15 -16.97 -6.92
C THR A 134 14.24 -18.01 -7.57
N ALA A 135 13.08 -17.59 -8.06
CA ALA A 135 12.05 -18.47 -8.60
C ALA A 135 12.27 -18.75 -10.09
N SER A 136 12.04 -20.00 -10.52
CA SER A 136 11.94 -20.35 -11.94
C SER A 136 10.79 -19.56 -12.61
N PRO A 137 10.82 -19.38 -13.94
CA PRO A 137 9.72 -18.72 -14.66
C PRO A 137 8.34 -19.30 -14.34
N ALA A 138 8.25 -20.62 -14.15
CA ALA A 138 7.01 -21.32 -13.81
C ALA A 138 6.54 -21.07 -12.37
N PHE A 139 7.45 -20.84 -11.42
CA PHE A 139 7.13 -20.63 -10.01
C PHE A 139 7.05 -19.13 -9.62
N LYS A 140 7.58 -18.23 -10.43
CA LYS A 140 7.71 -16.79 -10.14
C LYS A 140 6.39 -16.13 -9.72
N ALA A 141 5.32 -16.36 -10.47
CA ALA A 141 4.01 -15.82 -10.14
C ALA A 141 3.48 -16.36 -8.80
N ARG A 142 3.70 -17.65 -8.52
CA ARG A 142 3.32 -18.29 -7.25
C ARG A 142 4.10 -17.71 -6.07
N ALA A 143 5.42 -17.49 -6.22
CA ALA A 143 6.25 -16.90 -5.17
C ALA A 143 5.76 -15.50 -4.78
N ILE A 144 5.41 -14.66 -5.75
CA ILE A 144 4.79 -13.35 -5.51
C ILE A 144 3.46 -13.51 -4.77
N SER A 145 2.58 -14.41 -5.24
CA SER A 145 1.28 -14.64 -4.62
C SER A 145 1.39 -15.09 -3.16
N TRP A 146 2.38 -15.92 -2.82
CA TRP A 146 2.60 -16.33 -1.43
C TRP A 146 2.99 -15.14 -0.52
N VAL A 147 3.85 -14.24 -1.00
CA VAL A 147 4.17 -13.02 -0.24
C VAL A 147 2.93 -12.14 -0.06
N MET A 148 2.07 -12.05 -1.07
CA MET A 148 0.80 -11.29 -0.97
C MET A 148 -0.14 -11.89 0.09
N LEU A 149 -0.12 -13.22 0.31
CA LEU A 149 -0.82 -13.87 1.44
C LEU A 149 -0.32 -13.34 2.80
N GLY A 150 0.98 -13.09 2.92
CA GLY A 150 1.55 -12.43 4.11
C GLY A 150 0.94 -11.04 4.33
N GLY A 151 0.67 -10.29 3.26
CA GLY A 151 -0.04 -9.00 3.32
C GLY A 151 -1.47 -9.15 3.86
N LEU A 152 -2.17 -10.22 3.49
CA LEU A 152 -3.49 -10.52 4.04
C LEU A 152 -3.43 -10.80 5.55
N ALA A 153 -2.44 -11.58 6.00
CA ALA A 153 -2.20 -11.81 7.42
C ALA A 153 -1.82 -10.51 8.16
N ALA A 154 -1.02 -9.65 7.55
CA ALA A 154 -0.67 -8.32 8.08
C ALA A 154 -1.90 -7.44 8.31
N GLY A 155 -2.90 -7.53 7.40
CA GLY A 155 -4.18 -6.85 7.51
C GLY A 155 -5.02 -7.28 8.72
N VAL A 156 -4.75 -8.46 9.29
CA VAL A 156 -5.33 -8.92 10.55
C VAL A 156 -4.42 -8.56 11.72
N ILE A 157 -3.13 -8.90 11.64
CA ILE A 157 -2.15 -8.69 12.72
C ILE A 157 -2.10 -7.23 13.16
N GLY A 158 -2.07 -6.28 12.21
CA GLY A 158 -1.98 -4.85 12.52
C GLY A 158 -3.15 -4.35 13.37
N PRO A 159 -4.39 -4.38 12.87
CA PRO A 159 -5.56 -3.92 13.63
C PRO A 159 -5.81 -4.72 14.91
N GLN A 160 -5.56 -6.04 14.92
CA GLN A 160 -5.68 -6.84 16.15
C GLN A 160 -4.64 -6.42 17.20
N SER A 161 -3.40 -6.09 16.79
CA SER A 161 -2.41 -5.54 17.70
C SER A 161 -2.91 -4.23 18.33
N VAL A 162 -3.55 -3.35 17.56
CA VAL A 162 -4.18 -2.13 18.09
C VAL A 162 -5.29 -2.48 19.07
N PHE A 163 -6.19 -3.39 18.68
CA PHE A 163 -7.32 -3.78 19.51
C PHE A 163 -6.90 -4.27 20.91
N TRP A 164 -5.84 -5.06 21.00
CA TRP A 164 -5.39 -5.64 22.27
C TRP A 164 -4.43 -4.74 23.08
N THR A 165 -3.78 -3.76 22.46
CA THR A 165 -2.70 -3.01 23.11
C THR A 165 -3.01 -1.54 23.37
N ARG A 166 -4.06 -0.97 22.75
CA ARG A 166 -4.39 0.46 22.82
C ARG A 166 -4.57 0.98 24.25
N ASP A 167 -5.10 0.16 25.15
CA ASP A 167 -5.47 0.55 26.50
C ASP A 167 -4.48 0.02 27.57
N LEU A 168 -3.37 -0.65 27.17
CA LEU A 168 -2.39 -1.23 28.11
C LEU A 168 -1.57 -0.19 28.87
N THR A 169 -1.51 1.04 28.37
CA THR A 169 -0.79 2.16 29.01
C THR A 169 -1.76 3.30 29.32
N PRO A 170 -2.47 3.26 30.48
CA PRO A 170 -3.49 4.28 30.81
C PRO A 170 -2.96 5.71 30.85
N SER A 171 -1.70 5.91 31.27
CA SER A 171 -1.04 7.23 31.31
C SER A 171 -0.66 7.78 29.94
N ALA A 172 -0.55 6.91 28.92
CA ALA A 172 -0.18 7.26 27.55
C ALA A 172 -0.93 6.33 26.57
N PRO A 173 -2.25 6.54 26.35
CA PRO A 173 -3.05 5.72 25.45
C PRO A 173 -2.39 5.56 24.08
N PHE A 174 -2.47 4.36 23.51
CA PHE A 174 -1.87 3.96 22.23
C PHE A 174 -0.34 3.75 22.22
N ALA A 175 0.44 4.21 23.22
CA ALA A 175 1.90 4.03 23.24
C ALA A 175 2.29 2.54 23.14
N ALA A 176 1.57 1.65 23.85
CA ALA A 176 1.79 0.21 23.79
C ALA A 176 1.55 -0.37 22.38
N SER A 177 0.64 0.21 21.58
CA SER A 177 0.41 -0.24 20.20
C SER A 177 1.61 0.04 19.30
N PHE A 178 2.28 1.18 19.46
CA PHE A 178 3.51 1.47 18.73
C PHE A 178 4.70 0.62 19.23
N LEU A 179 4.77 0.31 20.53
CA LEU A 179 5.76 -0.66 21.03
C LEU A 179 5.52 -2.06 20.48
N ALA A 180 4.26 -2.50 20.39
CA ALA A 180 3.90 -3.77 19.74
C ALA A 180 4.30 -3.78 18.26
N GLN A 181 4.10 -2.66 17.54
CA GLN A 181 4.58 -2.47 16.17
C GLN A 181 6.11 -2.66 16.07
N GLY A 182 6.87 -2.09 17.00
CA GLY A 182 8.32 -2.27 17.10
C GLY A 182 8.70 -3.74 17.37
N ALA A 183 7.98 -4.42 18.25
CA ALA A 183 8.18 -5.85 18.51
C ALA A 183 7.93 -6.71 17.26
N LEU A 184 6.89 -6.41 16.47
CA LEU A 184 6.64 -7.09 15.19
C LEU A 184 7.80 -6.88 14.20
N ALA A 185 8.38 -5.67 14.15
CA ALA A 185 9.56 -5.39 13.32
C ALA A 185 10.79 -6.18 13.79
N LEU A 186 11.01 -6.30 15.11
CA LEU A 186 12.09 -7.13 15.67
C LEU A 186 11.87 -8.62 15.41
N LEU A 187 10.64 -9.12 15.50
CA LEU A 187 10.30 -10.49 15.12
C LEU A 187 10.56 -10.73 13.60
N ALA A 188 10.31 -9.74 12.77
CA ALA A 188 10.63 -9.83 11.34
C ALA A 188 12.15 -10.02 11.11
N ILE A 189 13.03 -9.51 11.98
CA ILE A 189 14.49 -9.76 11.94
C ILE A 189 14.78 -11.26 12.02
N LEU A 190 14.15 -11.97 12.98
CA LEU A 190 14.34 -13.41 13.18
C LEU A 190 13.92 -14.20 11.94
N VAL A 191 12.82 -13.79 11.31
CA VAL A 191 12.32 -14.44 10.09
C VAL A 191 13.24 -14.16 8.89
N VAL A 192 13.58 -12.89 8.64
CA VAL A 192 14.41 -12.47 7.49
C VAL A 192 15.87 -12.95 7.64
N SER A 193 16.36 -13.16 8.87
CA SER A 193 17.71 -13.71 9.09
C SER A 193 17.93 -15.07 8.43
N GLN A 194 16.87 -15.81 8.16
CA GLN A 194 16.89 -17.11 7.50
C GLN A 194 16.89 -17.02 5.96
N LEU A 195 16.78 -15.82 5.40
CA LEU A 195 16.73 -15.61 3.95
C LEU A 195 18.08 -15.94 3.28
N HIS A 196 18.04 -16.71 2.21
CA HIS A 196 19.18 -17.03 1.35
C HIS A 196 18.90 -16.44 -0.04
N ALA A 197 19.31 -15.20 -0.25
CA ALA A 197 19.11 -14.51 -1.52
C ALA A 197 20.46 -14.30 -2.24
N PRO A 198 20.53 -14.56 -3.54
CA PRO A 198 21.71 -14.23 -4.33
C PRO A 198 21.93 -12.71 -4.36
N PRO A 199 23.15 -12.23 -4.68
CA PRO A 199 23.41 -10.82 -4.89
C PRO A 199 22.44 -10.22 -5.91
N VAL A 200 22.00 -8.98 -5.70
CA VAL A 200 21.14 -8.28 -6.64
C VAL A 200 21.95 -7.99 -7.91
N ALA A 201 21.48 -8.51 -9.05
CA ALA A 201 22.14 -8.27 -10.33
C ALA A 201 22.20 -6.77 -10.66
N ALA A 202 23.31 -6.30 -11.20
CA ALA A 202 23.44 -4.92 -11.66
C ALA A 202 22.44 -4.68 -12.82
N VAL A 203 21.60 -3.67 -12.68
CA VAL A 203 20.71 -3.25 -13.75
C VAL A 203 21.55 -2.62 -14.86
N LYS A 204 21.51 -3.19 -16.07
CA LYS A 204 22.16 -2.58 -17.25
C LYS A 204 21.54 -1.22 -17.53
N ALA A 205 22.35 -0.27 -18.02
CA ALA A 205 21.87 1.05 -18.40
C ALA A 205 20.68 0.95 -19.39
N ASP A 206 19.66 1.70 -19.10
CA ASP A 206 18.42 1.75 -19.87
C ASP A 206 18.66 2.46 -21.23
N ARG A 207 18.43 1.76 -22.32
CA ARG A 207 18.64 2.24 -23.71
C ARG A 207 17.33 2.52 -24.47
N GLY A 208 16.18 2.59 -23.78
CA GLY A 208 14.91 2.81 -24.46
C GLY A 208 14.63 4.29 -24.77
N ARG A 209 13.40 4.56 -25.27
CA ARG A 209 12.90 5.92 -25.56
C ARG A 209 13.04 6.84 -24.36
N PRO A 210 13.22 8.18 -24.56
CA PRO A 210 13.17 9.15 -23.46
C PRO A 210 11.88 9.02 -22.65
N LEU A 211 11.96 9.15 -21.32
CA LEU A 211 10.80 9.03 -20.43
C LEU A 211 9.68 10.01 -20.82
N GLY A 212 10.04 11.26 -21.20
CA GLY A 212 9.07 12.28 -21.60
C GLY A 212 8.25 11.91 -22.84
N GLU A 213 8.82 11.13 -23.77
CA GLU A 213 8.09 10.62 -24.94
C GLU A 213 7.03 9.59 -24.52
N ILE A 214 7.40 8.70 -23.60
CA ILE A 214 6.50 7.67 -23.09
C ILE A 214 5.36 8.30 -22.27
N MET A 215 5.68 9.29 -21.44
CA MET A 215 4.71 9.99 -20.58
C MET A 215 3.69 10.83 -21.37
N ARG A 216 4.02 11.23 -22.61
CA ARG A 216 3.09 11.97 -23.49
C ARG A 216 2.08 11.08 -24.22
N GLN A 217 2.23 9.76 -24.15
CA GLN A 217 1.26 8.85 -24.76
C GLN A 217 -0.11 8.99 -24.07
N PRO A 218 -1.21 9.19 -24.80
CA PRO A 218 -2.56 9.31 -24.20
C PRO A 218 -2.93 8.10 -23.34
N LYS A 219 -2.49 6.89 -23.77
CA LYS A 219 -2.69 5.63 -23.03
C LYS A 219 -1.96 5.64 -21.69
N PHE A 220 -0.71 6.15 -21.65
CA PHE A 220 0.05 6.28 -20.43
C PHE A 220 -0.63 7.25 -19.46
N VAL A 221 -0.99 8.45 -19.95
CA VAL A 221 -1.64 9.49 -19.14
C VAL A 221 -2.91 8.98 -18.48
N ALA A 222 -3.82 8.37 -19.25
CA ALA A 222 -5.07 7.88 -18.69
C ALA A 222 -4.84 6.70 -17.73
N SER A 223 -3.89 5.80 -18.00
CA SER A 223 -3.56 4.70 -17.11
C SER A 223 -2.98 5.18 -15.79
N VAL A 224 -2.07 6.16 -15.83
CA VAL A 224 -1.47 6.77 -14.63
C VAL A 224 -2.52 7.54 -13.83
N ILE A 225 -3.37 8.35 -14.48
CA ILE A 225 -4.47 9.06 -13.80
C ILE A 225 -5.39 8.07 -13.10
N ALA A 226 -5.77 6.97 -13.74
CA ALA A 226 -6.59 5.93 -13.11
C ALA A 226 -5.89 5.30 -11.89
N ALA A 227 -4.58 5.05 -11.97
CA ALA A 227 -3.81 4.52 -10.84
C ALA A 227 -3.71 5.54 -9.69
N LEU A 228 -3.45 6.82 -10.00
CA LEU A 228 -3.41 7.95 -9.05
C LEU A 228 -4.76 8.09 -8.33
N VAL A 229 -5.86 8.07 -9.07
CA VAL A 229 -7.22 8.21 -8.52
C VAL A 229 -7.57 6.99 -7.65
N ALA A 230 -7.33 5.77 -8.15
CA ALA A 230 -7.65 4.56 -7.41
C ALA A 230 -6.89 4.49 -6.07
N TYR A 231 -5.58 4.80 -6.06
CA TYR A 231 -4.79 4.72 -4.84
C TYR A 231 -4.91 5.98 -3.97
N GLY A 232 -4.91 7.15 -4.58
CA GLY A 232 -5.05 8.42 -3.87
C GLY A 232 -6.37 8.51 -3.11
N LEU A 233 -7.50 8.20 -3.75
CA LEU A 233 -8.81 8.20 -3.08
C LEU A 233 -8.95 7.10 -2.04
N MET A 234 -8.37 5.93 -2.27
CA MET A 234 -8.32 4.90 -1.26
C MET A 234 -7.61 5.41 0.00
N SER A 235 -6.41 6.00 -0.15
CA SER A 235 -5.66 6.56 0.98
C SER A 235 -6.39 7.72 1.64
N PHE A 236 -7.02 8.61 0.86
CA PHE A 236 -7.78 9.75 1.31
C PHE A 236 -8.92 9.35 2.25
N VAL A 237 -9.77 8.41 1.81
CA VAL A 237 -10.93 7.95 2.58
C VAL A 237 -10.49 7.06 3.76
N MET A 238 -9.56 6.13 3.53
CA MET A 238 -9.05 5.23 4.56
C MET A 238 -8.39 6.00 5.72
N THR A 239 -7.67 7.09 5.43
CA THR A 239 -7.02 7.92 6.47
C THR A 239 -8.04 8.71 7.29
N SER A 240 -9.12 9.18 6.67
CA SER A 240 -10.18 9.94 7.34
C SER A 240 -11.12 9.05 8.15
N ALA A 241 -11.36 7.81 7.73
CA ALA A 241 -12.40 6.95 8.28
C ALA A 241 -12.26 6.69 9.79
N PRO A 242 -11.09 6.36 10.37
CA PRO A 242 -10.96 6.18 11.81
C PRO A 242 -11.29 7.44 12.61
N ILE A 243 -10.88 8.61 12.10
CA ILE A 243 -11.17 9.92 12.72
C ILE A 243 -12.68 10.18 12.70
N ALA A 244 -13.32 9.99 11.53
CA ALA A 244 -14.74 10.18 11.36
C ALA A 244 -15.55 9.22 12.23
N MET A 245 -15.19 7.93 12.30
CA MET A 245 -15.84 6.93 13.14
C MET A 245 -15.84 7.35 14.61
N VAL A 246 -14.67 7.73 15.14
CA VAL A 246 -14.54 8.15 16.53
C VAL A 246 -15.30 9.46 16.79
N ALA A 247 -15.28 10.40 15.86
CA ALA A 247 -16.06 11.65 15.95
C ALA A 247 -17.59 11.40 15.94
N CYS A 248 -18.05 10.32 15.30
CA CYS A 248 -19.46 9.88 15.34
C CYS A 248 -19.78 9.04 16.59
N GLY A 249 -18.87 8.89 17.56
CA GLY A 249 -19.09 8.18 18.82
C GLY A 249 -18.80 6.67 18.78
N HIS A 250 -18.23 6.15 17.66
CA HIS A 250 -17.83 4.76 17.58
C HIS A 250 -16.51 4.51 18.33
N SER A 251 -16.29 3.30 18.76
CA SER A 251 -15.06 2.93 19.49
C SER A 251 -13.83 2.85 18.56
N VAL A 252 -12.65 3.09 19.12
CA VAL A 252 -11.37 2.88 18.41
C VAL A 252 -11.24 1.43 17.93
N GLY A 253 -11.81 0.46 18.65
CA GLY A 253 -11.84 -0.94 18.24
C GLY A 253 -12.65 -1.17 16.96
N GLU A 254 -13.82 -0.57 16.85
CA GLU A 254 -14.65 -0.64 15.64
C GLU A 254 -13.96 0.04 14.46
N ALA A 255 -13.24 1.15 14.68
CA ALA A 255 -12.44 1.81 13.66
C ALA A 255 -11.29 0.92 13.19
N ALA A 256 -10.55 0.30 14.11
CA ALA A 256 -9.47 -0.64 13.76
C ALA A 256 -9.98 -1.88 13.01
N LEU A 257 -11.14 -2.43 13.39
CA LEU A 257 -11.79 -3.51 12.66
C LEU A 257 -12.25 -3.07 11.26
N GLY A 258 -12.72 -1.84 11.10
CA GLY A 258 -13.03 -1.27 9.79
C GLY A 258 -11.81 -1.26 8.87
N ILE A 259 -10.64 -0.86 9.37
CA ILE A 259 -9.37 -0.92 8.63
C ILE A 259 -8.98 -2.38 8.34
N GLN A 260 -9.19 -3.32 9.27
CA GLN A 260 -8.95 -4.75 9.03
C GLN A 260 -9.76 -5.25 7.83
N TRP A 261 -11.09 -5.00 7.81
CA TRP A 261 -11.96 -5.41 6.70
C TRP A 261 -11.56 -4.75 5.39
N HIS A 262 -11.17 -3.47 5.43
CA HIS A 262 -10.65 -2.76 4.28
C HIS A 262 -9.40 -3.44 3.70
N VAL A 263 -8.40 -3.73 4.53
CA VAL A 263 -7.13 -4.35 4.08
C VAL A 263 -7.37 -5.77 3.56
N LEU A 264 -8.28 -6.54 4.19
CA LEU A 264 -8.69 -7.85 3.68
C LEU A 264 -9.33 -7.73 2.30
N ALA A 265 -10.18 -6.74 2.08
CA ALA A 265 -10.81 -6.46 0.79
C ALA A 265 -9.80 -5.94 -0.26
N MET A 266 -8.74 -5.23 0.15
CA MET A 266 -7.65 -4.81 -0.75
C MET A 266 -6.86 -5.99 -1.30
N TYR A 267 -6.48 -6.94 -0.46
CA TYR A 267 -5.55 -8.01 -0.86
C TYR A 267 -6.25 -9.32 -1.24
N GLY A 268 -7.41 -9.62 -0.65
CA GLY A 268 -8.13 -10.86 -0.89
C GLY A 268 -8.42 -11.13 -2.37
N PRO A 269 -8.98 -10.19 -3.12
CA PRO A 269 -9.30 -10.41 -4.53
C PRO A 269 -8.08 -10.63 -5.44
N SER A 270 -6.86 -10.29 -5.00
CA SER A 270 -5.64 -10.41 -5.81
C SER A 270 -5.41 -11.82 -6.37
N PHE A 271 -5.98 -12.85 -5.73
CA PHE A 271 -5.90 -14.24 -6.21
C PHE A 271 -6.65 -14.48 -7.52
N PHE A 272 -7.68 -13.68 -7.83
CA PHE A 272 -8.52 -13.84 -9.00
C PHE A 272 -8.58 -12.60 -9.89
N THR A 273 -8.06 -11.46 -9.45
CA THR A 273 -8.03 -10.22 -10.24
C THR A 273 -7.32 -10.41 -11.59
N GLY A 274 -6.25 -11.22 -11.64
CA GLY A 274 -5.60 -11.58 -12.89
C GLY A 274 -6.54 -12.27 -13.88
N ARG A 275 -7.35 -13.23 -13.42
CA ARG A 275 -8.38 -13.93 -14.26
C ARG A 275 -9.49 -12.98 -14.71
N LEU A 276 -9.86 -12.02 -13.85
CA LEU A 276 -10.83 -10.98 -14.24
C LEU A 276 -10.28 -10.11 -15.37
N ILE A 277 -8.99 -9.73 -15.29
CA ILE A 277 -8.32 -8.98 -16.35
C ILE A 277 -8.26 -9.77 -17.66
N GLU A 278 -7.95 -11.05 -17.61
CA GLU A 278 -7.97 -11.94 -18.78
C GLU A 278 -9.37 -12.02 -19.42
N ARG A 279 -10.43 -12.11 -18.61
CA ARG A 279 -11.80 -12.28 -19.08
C ARG A 279 -12.46 -10.98 -19.54
N PHE A 280 -12.29 -9.87 -18.80
CA PHE A 280 -13.01 -8.61 -19.00
C PHE A 280 -12.13 -7.48 -19.57
N GLY A 281 -10.83 -7.74 -19.74
CA GLY A 281 -9.83 -6.75 -20.16
C GLY A 281 -9.39 -5.83 -19.04
N LYS A 282 -8.20 -5.24 -19.21
CA LYS A 282 -7.59 -4.32 -18.22
C LYS A 282 -8.47 -3.11 -17.97
N GLU A 283 -9.00 -2.49 -19.04
CA GLU A 283 -9.90 -1.33 -18.97
C GLU A 283 -11.20 -1.66 -18.22
N GLY A 284 -11.80 -2.83 -18.51
CA GLY A 284 -13.05 -3.27 -17.87
C GLY A 284 -12.90 -3.43 -16.36
N VAL A 285 -11.80 -4.05 -15.92
CA VAL A 285 -11.49 -4.25 -14.50
C VAL A 285 -11.18 -2.91 -13.80
N THR A 286 -10.44 -2.01 -14.47
CA THR A 286 -10.17 -0.66 -13.94
C THR A 286 -11.46 0.14 -13.75
N ILE A 287 -12.37 0.12 -14.73
CA ILE A 287 -13.68 0.79 -14.64
C ILE A 287 -14.50 0.22 -13.47
N ALA A 288 -14.57 -1.12 -13.35
CA ALA A 288 -15.25 -1.76 -12.22
C ALA A 288 -14.69 -1.33 -10.86
N GLY A 289 -13.35 -1.23 -10.73
CA GLY A 289 -12.70 -0.76 -9.53
C GLY A 289 -13.04 0.69 -9.18
N LEU A 290 -12.97 1.60 -10.17
CA LEU A 290 -13.34 3.01 -9.97
C LEU A 290 -14.84 3.17 -9.63
N ALA A 291 -15.73 2.37 -10.24
CA ALA A 291 -17.15 2.35 -9.91
C ALA A 291 -17.41 1.88 -8.47
N LEU A 292 -16.67 0.86 -8.00
CA LEU A 292 -16.74 0.42 -6.59
C LEU A 292 -16.25 1.51 -5.63
N THR A 293 -15.22 2.29 -6.00
CA THR A 293 -14.76 3.44 -5.21
C THR A 293 -15.84 4.52 -5.12
N ALA A 294 -16.57 4.80 -6.21
CA ALA A 294 -17.72 5.69 -6.18
C ALA A 294 -18.86 5.14 -5.31
N LEU A 295 -19.15 3.84 -5.42
CA LEU A 295 -20.16 3.18 -4.60
C LEU A 295 -19.82 3.22 -3.11
N ALA A 296 -18.52 3.08 -2.76
CA ALA A 296 -18.07 3.24 -1.39
C ALA A 296 -18.45 4.64 -0.83
N ALA A 297 -18.26 5.69 -1.63
CA ALA A 297 -18.65 7.05 -1.24
C ALA A 297 -20.18 7.19 -1.11
N VAL A 298 -20.96 6.57 -2.00
CA VAL A 298 -22.44 6.56 -1.87
C VAL A 298 -22.87 5.92 -0.56
N VAL A 299 -22.28 4.77 -0.20
CA VAL A 299 -22.57 4.11 1.09
C VAL A 299 -22.12 4.99 2.27
N GLY A 300 -20.95 5.64 2.17
CA GLY A 300 -20.45 6.58 3.19
C GLY A 300 -21.38 7.77 3.42
N LEU A 301 -22.09 8.22 2.38
CA LEU A 301 -23.10 9.29 2.45
C LEU A 301 -24.48 8.80 2.94
N SER A 302 -24.75 7.49 2.91
CA SER A 302 -26.07 6.96 3.24
C SER A 302 -26.32 6.79 4.74
N GLY A 303 -25.29 6.90 5.59
CA GLY A 303 -25.44 6.81 7.04
C GLY A 303 -24.13 6.76 7.81
N LEU A 304 -24.23 6.88 9.13
CA LEU A 304 -23.10 7.00 10.05
C LEU A 304 -22.98 5.80 11.02
N SER A 305 -23.72 4.71 10.82
CA SER A 305 -23.55 3.51 11.64
C SER A 305 -22.25 2.78 11.33
N VAL A 306 -21.77 1.95 12.26
CA VAL A 306 -20.58 1.10 12.07
C VAL A 306 -20.68 0.30 10.76
N ALA A 307 -21.86 -0.21 10.43
CA ALA A 307 -22.08 -0.99 9.21
C ALA A 307 -21.84 -0.16 7.94
N HIS A 308 -22.31 1.11 7.90
CA HIS A 308 -22.05 2.00 6.76
C HIS A 308 -20.53 2.24 6.56
N PHE A 309 -19.80 2.54 7.63
CA PHE A 309 -18.34 2.71 7.56
C PHE A 309 -17.64 1.42 7.10
N TRP A 310 -18.01 0.27 7.66
CA TRP A 310 -17.36 -1.00 7.29
C TRP A 310 -17.67 -1.39 5.85
N ILE A 311 -18.92 -1.28 5.39
CA ILE A 311 -19.29 -1.58 4.00
C ILE A 311 -18.58 -0.62 3.04
N ALA A 312 -18.56 0.69 3.35
CA ALA A 312 -17.83 1.69 2.56
C ALA A 312 -16.33 1.33 2.47
N LEU A 313 -15.69 0.97 3.58
CA LEU A 313 -14.28 0.58 3.62
C LEU A 313 -14.01 -0.73 2.86
N VAL A 314 -14.88 -1.72 2.93
CA VAL A 314 -14.76 -2.96 2.14
C VAL A 314 -14.88 -2.65 0.65
N LEU A 315 -15.90 -1.90 0.23
CA LEU A 315 -16.07 -1.48 -1.17
C LEU A 315 -14.88 -0.68 -1.68
N LEU A 316 -14.33 0.21 -0.85
CA LEU A 316 -13.13 0.99 -1.15
C LEU A 316 -11.92 0.09 -1.37
N GLY A 317 -11.74 -0.95 -0.53
CA GLY A 317 -10.66 -1.93 -0.66
C GLY A 317 -10.77 -2.74 -1.95
N LEU A 318 -11.98 -3.24 -2.27
CA LEU A 318 -12.28 -3.92 -3.54
C LEU A 318 -12.04 -2.99 -4.73
N GLY A 319 -12.50 -1.74 -4.62
CA GLY A 319 -12.31 -0.71 -5.63
C GLY A 319 -10.84 -0.42 -5.91
N TRP A 320 -10.04 -0.32 -4.86
CA TRP A 320 -8.59 -0.17 -5.00
C TRP A 320 -7.95 -1.38 -5.68
N ASN A 321 -8.28 -2.60 -5.25
CA ASN A 321 -7.70 -3.81 -5.85
C ASN A 321 -7.92 -3.86 -7.36
N LEU A 322 -9.17 -3.74 -7.80
CA LEU A 322 -9.52 -3.82 -9.21
C LEU A 322 -9.03 -2.59 -9.99
N GLY A 323 -9.22 -1.39 -9.44
CA GLY A 323 -8.84 -0.13 -10.06
C GLY A 323 -7.33 0.01 -10.23
N PHE A 324 -6.58 -0.18 -9.15
CA PHE A 324 -5.14 0.00 -9.15
C PHE A 324 -4.38 -1.10 -9.89
N ILE A 325 -4.76 -2.39 -9.71
CA ILE A 325 -4.13 -3.51 -10.43
C ILE A 325 -4.45 -3.41 -11.91
N GLY A 326 -5.71 -3.09 -12.27
CA GLY A 326 -6.11 -2.87 -13.66
C GLY A 326 -5.35 -1.73 -14.32
N ALA A 327 -5.30 -0.55 -13.67
CA ALA A 327 -4.58 0.62 -14.17
C ALA A 327 -3.07 0.38 -14.31
N THR A 328 -2.45 -0.26 -13.30
CA THR A 328 -1.03 -0.64 -13.37
C THR A 328 -0.75 -1.62 -14.51
N SER A 329 -1.69 -2.53 -14.77
CA SER A 329 -1.61 -3.45 -15.92
C SER A 329 -1.71 -2.70 -17.25
N LEU A 330 -2.48 -1.60 -17.34
CA LEU A 330 -2.53 -0.74 -18.53
C LEU A 330 -1.20 0.01 -18.75
N VAL A 331 -0.55 0.47 -17.70
CA VAL A 331 0.78 1.10 -17.78
C VAL A 331 1.80 0.15 -18.41
N THR A 332 1.71 -1.18 -18.15
CA THR A 332 2.64 -2.15 -18.75
C THR A 332 2.56 -2.23 -20.27
N ASP A 333 1.48 -1.79 -20.87
CA ASP A 333 1.32 -1.76 -22.34
C ASP A 333 1.94 -0.50 -23.01
N CYS A 334 2.45 0.43 -22.22
CA CYS A 334 2.95 1.72 -22.72
C CYS A 334 4.47 1.72 -22.93
N TYR A 335 5.19 0.70 -22.46
CA TYR A 335 6.65 0.64 -22.50
C TYR A 335 7.18 -0.71 -23.01
N ARG A 336 8.40 -0.69 -23.54
CA ARG A 336 9.17 -1.85 -23.95
C ARG A 336 9.91 -2.46 -22.76
N PRO A 337 10.35 -3.75 -22.83
CA PRO A 337 11.07 -4.40 -21.72
C PRO A 337 12.27 -3.61 -21.18
N GLU A 338 13.05 -2.97 -22.07
CA GLU A 338 14.22 -2.16 -21.75
C GLU A 338 13.88 -0.82 -21.06
N GLU A 339 12.66 -0.33 -21.22
CA GLU A 339 12.15 0.93 -20.64
C GLU A 339 11.47 0.72 -19.27
N ARG A 340 11.25 -0.53 -18.89
CA ARG A 340 10.45 -0.95 -17.72
C ARG A 340 10.83 -0.23 -16.45
N VAL A 341 12.11 -0.19 -16.12
CA VAL A 341 12.59 0.32 -14.81
C VAL A 341 12.27 1.80 -14.66
N LYS A 342 12.58 2.63 -15.67
CA LYS A 342 12.32 4.08 -15.61
C LYS A 342 10.84 4.42 -15.60
N VAL A 343 10.04 3.68 -16.39
CA VAL A 343 8.60 3.96 -16.49
C VAL A 343 7.87 3.54 -15.22
N GLN A 344 8.20 2.37 -14.67
CA GLN A 344 7.63 1.94 -13.40
C GLN A 344 8.04 2.85 -12.24
N ALA A 345 9.32 3.27 -12.19
CA ALA A 345 9.77 4.22 -11.17
C ALA A 345 9.03 5.56 -11.25
N ALA A 346 8.81 6.09 -12.47
CA ALA A 346 8.04 7.31 -12.66
C ALA A 346 6.57 7.14 -12.25
N ASN A 347 5.93 6.03 -12.66
CA ASN A 347 4.57 5.73 -12.24
C ASN A 347 4.45 5.64 -10.71
N ASP A 348 5.35 4.90 -10.07
CA ASP A 348 5.32 4.70 -8.62
C ASP A 348 5.57 6.01 -7.86
N PHE A 349 6.49 6.85 -8.36
CA PHE A 349 6.72 8.18 -7.79
C PHE A 349 5.46 9.06 -7.85
N LEU A 350 4.77 9.08 -8.99
CA LEU A 350 3.52 9.84 -9.15
C LEU A 350 2.42 9.28 -8.24
N VAL A 351 2.26 7.96 -8.21
CA VAL A 351 1.23 7.29 -7.38
C VAL A 351 1.49 7.56 -5.90
N PHE A 352 2.66 7.24 -5.37
CA PHE A 352 2.94 7.43 -3.93
C PHE A 352 3.00 8.90 -3.53
N GLY A 353 3.43 9.79 -4.43
CA GLY A 353 3.32 11.23 -4.23
C GLY A 353 1.87 11.69 -4.07
N SER A 354 0.97 11.22 -4.94
CA SER A 354 -0.46 11.52 -4.84
C SER A 354 -1.10 10.95 -3.57
N VAL A 355 -0.68 9.75 -3.15
CA VAL A 355 -1.15 9.11 -1.91
C VAL A 355 -0.78 9.96 -0.69
N ALA A 356 0.45 10.48 -0.62
CA ALA A 356 0.89 11.35 0.46
C ALA A 356 0.07 12.66 0.50
N ILE A 357 -0.14 13.30 -0.67
CA ILE A 357 -0.97 14.51 -0.79
C ILE A 357 -2.41 14.23 -0.39
N ALA A 358 -3.01 13.15 -0.87
CA ALA A 358 -4.38 12.77 -0.58
C ALA A 358 -4.57 12.51 0.93
N SER A 359 -3.66 11.76 1.55
CA SER A 359 -3.67 11.50 2.99
C SER A 359 -3.53 12.81 3.80
N PHE A 360 -2.64 13.71 3.40
CA PHE A 360 -2.47 15.02 4.05
C PHE A 360 -3.74 15.87 3.96
N SER A 361 -4.32 15.96 2.76
CA SER A 361 -5.52 16.79 2.51
C SER A 361 -6.75 16.27 3.26
N SER A 362 -6.79 14.96 3.55
CA SER A 362 -7.92 14.33 4.20
C SER A 362 -8.17 14.83 5.62
N GLY A 363 -7.11 15.21 6.36
CA GLY A 363 -7.22 15.75 7.72
C GLY A 363 -7.95 17.07 7.79
N GLY A 364 -7.58 18.03 6.94
CA GLY A 364 -8.25 19.32 6.86
C GLY A 364 -9.72 19.18 6.44
N LEU A 365 -10.00 18.30 5.48
CA LEU A 365 -11.37 18.09 4.99
C LEU A 365 -12.26 17.41 6.03
N VAL A 366 -11.78 16.38 6.73
CA VAL A 366 -12.58 15.71 7.77
C VAL A 366 -12.80 16.60 8.99
N SER A 367 -11.82 17.44 9.35
CA SER A 367 -11.93 18.33 10.53
C SER A 367 -12.89 19.51 10.33
N HIS A 368 -12.99 20.06 9.11
CA HIS A 368 -13.84 21.21 8.80
C HIS A 368 -15.17 20.84 8.15
N GLY A 369 -15.17 19.80 7.29
CA GLY A 369 -16.33 19.42 6.49
C GLY A 369 -16.98 18.09 6.88
N GLY A 370 -16.38 17.37 7.84
CA GLY A 370 -16.88 16.07 8.29
C GLY A 370 -16.74 14.94 7.25
N TRP A 371 -17.37 13.81 7.57
CA TRP A 371 -17.34 12.60 6.76
C TRP A 371 -18.01 12.77 5.39
N ASP A 372 -19.10 13.54 5.32
CA ASP A 372 -19.83 13.77 4.07
C ASP A 372 -18.97 14.49 3.05
N THR A 373 -18.22 15.52 3.46
CA THR A 373 -17.31 16.25 2.57
C THR A 373 -16.25 15.34 2.01
N VAL A 374 -15.68 14.44 2.84
CA VAL A 374 -14.70 13.44 2.37
C VAL A 374 -15.30 12.56 1.26
N ASN A 375 -16.53 12.08 1.43
CA ASN A 375 -17.18 11.23 0.44
C ASN A 375 -17.57 12.00 -0.83
N TRP A 376 -18.05 13.24 -0.74
CA TRP A 376 -18.36 14.07 -1.91
C TRP A 376 -17.15 14.35 -2.78
N MET A 377 -15.97 14.51 -2.18
CA MET A 377 -14.71 14.75 -2.91
C MET A 377 -14.22 13.54 -3.71
N VAL A 378 -14.81 12.35 -3.53
CA VAL A 378 -14.48 11.15 -4.30
C VAL A 378 -14.97 11.24 -5.74
N PHE A 379 -16.16 11.83 -5.97
CA PHE A 379 -16.84 11.76 -7.26
C PHE A 379 -16.11 12.46 -8.41
N PRO A 380 -15.60 13.71 -8.28
CA PRO A 380 -14.98 14.41 -9.40
C PRO A 380 -13.74 13.68 -9.97
N PRO A 381 -12.74 13.23 -9.16
CA PRO A 381 -11.61 12.47 -9.69
C PRO A 381 -12.01 11.13 -10.30
N VAL A 382 -12.99 10.42 -9.70
CA VAL A 382 -13.50 9.16 -10.25
C VAL A 382 -14.14 9.38 -11.60
N ALA A 383 -14.97 10.41 -11.76
CA ALA A 383 -15.62 10.73 -13.04
C ALA A 383 -14.58 11.02 -14.15
N ILE A 384 -13.53 11.78 -13.84
CA ILE A 384 -12.43 12.05 -14.76
C ILE A 384 -11.72 10.75 -15.17
N ALA A 385 -11.33 9.91 -14.20
CA ALA A 385 -10.62 8.67 -14.47
C ALA A 385 -11.49 7.69 -15.27
N LEU A 386 -12.77 7.55 -14.93
CA LEU A 386 -13.73 6.73 -15.66
C LEU A 386 -13.88 7.22 -17.12
N GLY A 387 -14.02 8.53 -17.33
CA GLY A 387 -14.13 9.12 -18.66
C GLY A 387 -12.91 8.81 -19.52
N LEU A 388 -11.71 8.98 -18.97
CA LEU A 388 -10.45 8.72 -19.68
C LEU A 388 -10.28 7.23 -20.04
N VAL A 389 -10.54 6.32 -19.11
CA VAL A 389 -10.41 4.86 -19.35
C VAL A 389 -11.49 4.37 -20.32
N ALA A 390 -12.72 4.86 -20.20
CA ALA A 390 -13.81 4.53 -21.11
C ALA A 390 -13.50 5.02 -22.54
N TRP A 391 -13.03 6.27 -22.68
CA TRP A 391 -12.61 6.82 -23.97
C TRP A 391 -11.53 5.95 -24.65
N GLN A 392 -10.51 5.53 -23.92
CA GLN A 392 -9.48 4.62 -24.47
C GLN A 392 -10.06 3.28 -24.92
N ARG A 393 -10.98 2.71 -24.13
CA ARG A 393 -11.65 1.44 -24.49
C ARG A 393 -12.45 1.57 -25.79
N PHE A 394 -13.13 2.69 -26.01
CA PHE A 394 -13.87 2.97 -27.25
C PHE A 394 -12.94 3.14 -28.43
N GLN A 395 -11.85 3.90 -28.31
CA GLN A 395 -10.88 4.07 -29.41
C GLN A 395 -10.25 2.72 -29.84
N ARG A 396 -9.92 1.85 -28.87
CA ARG A 396 -9.39 0.51 -29.17
C ARG A 396 -10.37 -0.38 -29.92
N LYS A 397 -11.68 -0.25 -29.64
CA LYS A 397 -12.71 -0.99 -30.38
C LYS A 397 -12.99 -0.42 -31.76
N ALA A 398 -12.77 0.88 -31.95
CA ALA A 398 -12.98 1.56 -33.23
C ALA A 398 -11.78 1.43 -34.19
N ALA A 399 -10.57 1.09 -33.70
CA ALA A 399 -9.43 0.81 -34.57
C ALA A 399 -9.65 -0.52 -35.28
N PRO A 400 -9.70 -0.56 -36.66
CA PRO A 400 -9.83 -1.82 -37.37
C PRO A 400 -8.65 -2.71 -37.03
N ALA A 401 -8.91 -4.02 -36.84
CA ALA A 401 -7.85 -5.02 -36.70
C ALA A 401 -6.90 -4.85 -37.90
N ALA A 402 -5.68 -4.39 -37.64
CA ALA A 402 -4.66 -4.39 -38.66
C ALA A 402 -4.46 -5.86 -39.07
N VAL A 403 -4.85 -6.16 -40.30
CA VAL A 403 -4.72 -7.45 -40.98
C VAL A 403 -3.25 -7.78 -41.16
#